data_f6e1910af49e1c16d5eb3bb4480bfb50
#
_entry.id   f6e1910af49e1c16d5eb3bb4480bfb50
#
_cell.length_a   1.000
_cell.length_b   1.000
_cell.length_c   1.000
_cell.angle_alpha   90.00
_cell.angle_beta   90.00
_cell.angle_gamma   90.00
#
_symmetry.space_group_name_H-M   'P 1'
#
loop_
_entity.id
_entity.type
_entity.pdbx_description
1 polymer ?
#
loop_
_entity_poly.entity_id
_entity_poly.type
_entity_poly.pdbx_seq_one_letter_code
_entity_poly.pdbx_strand_id
1 'polypeptide(L)'
;MAERVAVFVDAGYLFAQGSAAISGSKKARVDISLNAQAVIDELKSTAQQCAAGLSLLRIYWYDGAIGGSRLTAEQALLAHLDDVKIRLGFVNSSGQQKGVDSLIVTDLIELARQKSICDAVLVSGDEDVRVGVQIAQNYGVRVHLVGITPSRGTQSLQLLQEADTTTEWKKE
;
A
#
# COMPACT_ATOMS: atom_id res chain seq x y z
N MET A 1 -2.81 -25.07 -0.80
CA MET A 1 -2.26 -23.72 -1.01
C MET A 1 -3.42 -22.76 -1.26
N ALA A 2 -3.44 -21.66 -0.56
CA ALA A 2 -4.51 -20.70 -0.73
C ALA A 2 -4.29 -19.86 -1.99
N GLU A 3 -5.31 -19.78 -2.83
CA GLU A 3 -5.30 -18.92 -4.02
C GLU A 3 -5.87 -17.56 -3.66
N ARG A 4 -5.05 -16.75 -2.99
CA ARG A 4 -5.48 -15.46 -2.47
C ARG A 4 -4.50 -14.35 -2.83
N VAL A 5 -5.03 -13.13 -2.91
CA VAL A 5 -4.26 -11.91 -3.10
C VAL A 5 -4.42 -11.02 -1.88
N ALA A 6 -3.35 -10.36 -1.46
CA ALA A 6 -3.40 -9.32 -0.43
C ALA A 6 -2.94 -7.99 -1.03
N VAL A 7 -3.49 -6.90 -0.51
CA VAL A 7 -3.13 -5.56 -0.93
C VAL A 7 -2.36 -4.89 0.21
N PHE A 8 -1.26 -4.24 -0.13
CA PHE A 8 -0.37 -3.56 0.82
C PHE A 8 -0.29 -2.09 0.42
N VAL A 9 -0.81 -1.20 1.25
CA VAL A 9 -0.91 0.23 0.92
C VAL A 9 -0.05 1.05 1.85
N ASP A 10 0.94 1.73 1.27
CA ASP A 10 1.70 2.77 1.96
C ASP A 10 0.86 4.06 1.94
N ALA A 11 0.20 4.38 3.06
CA ALA A 11 -0.70 5.53 3.13
C ALA A 11 0.03 6.84 2.86
N GLY A 12 1.25 6.99 3.32
CA GLY A 12 2.05 8.19 3.08
C GLY A 12 2.24 8.45 1.59
N TYR A 13 2.59 7.41 0.84
CA TYR A 13 2.72 7.50 -0.61
C TYR A 13 1.38 7.86 -1.27
N LEU A 14 0.32 7.17 -0.87
CA LEU A 14 -1.02 7.38 -1.42
C LEU A 14 -1.48 8.84 -1.22
N PHE A 15 -1.36 9.36 -0.01
CA PHE A 15 -1.78 10.73 0.27
C PHE A 15 -0.92 11.76 -0.44
N ALA A 16 0.42 11.59 -0.41
CA ALA A 16 1.33 12.53 -1.04
C ALA A 16 1.13 12.59 -2.55
N GLN A 17 1.14 11.44 -3.20
CA GLN A 17 1.06 11.39 -4.66
C GLN A 17 -0.37 11.55 -5.16
N GLY A 18 -1.36 11.08 -4.39
CA GLY A 18 -2.77 11.30 -4.73
C GLY A 18 -3.15 12.76 -4.70
N SER A 19 -2.71 13.51 -3.69
CA SER A 19 -2.97 14.94 -3.62
C SER A 19 -2.27 15.70 -4.76
N ALA A 20 -1.03 15.31 -5.09
CA ALA A 20 -0.31 15.91 -6.20
C ALA A 20 -1.01 15.64 -7.54
N ALA A 21 -1.52 14.43 -7.75
CA ALA A 21 -2.20 14.05 -8.99
C ALA A 21 -3.51 14.81 -9.16
N ILE A 22 -4.25 15.05 -8.07
CA ILE A 22 -5.56 15.71 -8.12
C ILE A 22 -5.41 17.23 -8.16
N SER A 23 -4.54 17.80 -7.33
CA SER A 23 -4.44 19.25 -7.15
C SER A 23 -3.20 19.89 -7.77
N GLY A 24 -2.31 19.09 -8.35
CA GLY A 24 -1.07 19.57 -8.95
C GLY A 24 0.07 19.80 -7.98
N SER A 25 -0.16 19.65 -6.69
CA SER A 25 0.89 19.79 -5.67
C SER A 25 0.60 18.89 -4.47
N LYS A 26 1.68 18.48 -3.79
CA LYS A 26 1.55 17.71 -2.56
C LYS A 26 0.97 18.59 -1.45
N LYS A 27 0.01 18.06 -0.72
CA LYS A 27 -0.63 18.76 0.40
C LYS A 27 -0.30 18.07 1.71
N ALA A 28 -0.33 18.84 2.81
CA ALA A 28 -0.22 18.28 4.14
C ALA A 28 -1.43 17.36 4.42
N ARG A 29 -1.21 16.32 5.23
CA ARG A 29 -2.27 15.35 5.56
C ARG A 29 -3.52 16.03 6.13
N VAL A 30 -3.34 17.09 6.92
CA VAL A 30 -4.45 17.83 7.54
C VAL A 30 -5.35 18.52 6.51
N ASP A 31 -4.83 18.78 5.31
CA ASP A 31 -5.55 19.46 4.23
C ASP A 31 -6.17 18.47 3.23
N ILE A 32 -6.07 17.18 3.49
CA ILE A 32 -6.57 16.13 2.60
C ILE A 32 -7.75 15.43 3.24
N SER A 33 -8.83 15.32 2.49
CA SER A 33 -10.00 14.54 2.88
C SER A 33 -10.04 13.28 2.03
N LEU A 34 -10.12 12.12 2.68
CA LEU A 34 -10.15 10.82 2.04
C LEU A 34 -11.58 10.28 2.02
N ASN A 35 -12.06 9.91 0.82
CA ASN A 35 -13.25 9.08 0.72
C ASN A 35 -12.83 7.62 0.93
N ALA A 36 -12.88 7.17 2.17
CA ALA A 36 -12.36 5.88 2.58
C ALA A 36 -13.01 4.73 1.79
N GLN A 37 -14.33 4.74 1.68
CA GLN A 37 -15.03 3.66 0.99
C GLN A 37 -14.66 3.59 -0.49
N ALA A 38 -14.58 4.74 -1.15
CA ALA A 38 -14.22 4.79 -2.57
C ALA A 38 -12.81 4.28 -2.82
N VAL A 39 -11.86 4.66 -1.96
CA VAL A 39 -10.47 4.20 -2.08
C VAL A 39 -10.38 2.69 -1.88
N ILE A 40 -11.05 2.16 -0.86
CA ILE A 40 -11.05 0.72 -0.59
C ILE A 40 -11.70 -0.03 -1.75
N ASP A 41 -12.80 0.46 -2.30
CA ASP A 41 -13.45 -0.17 -3.45
C ASP A 41 -12.53 -0.20 -4.67
N GLU A 42 -11.77 0.88 -4.90
CA GLU A 42 -10.80 0.94 -5.99
C GLU A 42 -9.63 -0.02 -5.78
N LEU A 43 -9.17 -0.17 -4.54
CA LEU A 43 -8.13 -1.15 -4.20
C LEU A 43 -8.62 -2.57 -4.47
N LYS A 44 -9.86 -2.89 -4.09
CA LYS A 44 -10.45 -4.21 -4.37
C LYS A 44 -10.57 -4.46 -5.87
N SER A 45 -11.00 -3.46 -6.62
CA SER A 45 -11.11 -3.55 -8.08
C SER A 45 -9.73 -3.78 -8.72
N THR A 46 -8.73 -3.04 -8.25
CA THR A 46 -7.35 -3.18 -8.74
C THR A 46 -6.80 -4.58 -8.45
N ALA A 47 -7.07 -5.12 -7.28
CA ALA A 47 -6.65 -6.47 -6.93
C ALA A 47 -7.27 -7.51 -7.87
N GLN A 48 -8.55 -7.35 -8.22
CA GLN A 48 -9.20 -8.24 -9.18
C GLN A 48 -8.61 -8.14 -10.58
N GLN A 49 -8.24 -6.94 -11.00
CA GLN A 49 -7.62 -6.73 -12.31
C GLN A 49 -6.21 -7.34 -12.36
N CYS A 50 -5.43 -7.17 -11.30
CA CYS A 50 -4.06 -7.67 -11.24
C CYS A 50 -4.01 -9.19 -11.04
N ALA A 51 -4.92 -9.72 -10.25
CA ALA A 51 -4.92 -11.12 -9.82
C ALA A 51 -6.30 -11.74 -10.03
N ALA A 52 -6.74 -11.77 -11.29
CA ALA A 52 -8.07 -12.26 -11.66
C ALA A 52 -8.29 -13.69 -11.19
N GLY A 53 -9.43 -13.94 -10.60
CA GLY A 53 -9.81 -15.28 -10.12
C GLY A 53 -9.34 -15.59 -8.71
N LEU A 54 -8.54 -14.75 -8.08
CA LEU A 54 -8.09 -14.96 -6.71
C LEU A 54 -9.03 -14.27 -5.71
N SER A 55 -9.22 -14.92 -4.56
CA SER A 55 -9.95 -14.31 -3.44
C SER A 55 -9.07 -13.29 -2.75
N LEU A 56 -9.67 -12.21 -2.27
CA LEU A 56 -8.95 -11.22 -1.48
C LEU A 56 -8.76 -11.74 -0.05
N LEU A 57 -7.51 -11.79 0.42
CA LEU A 57 -7.24 -12.07 1.82
C LEU A 57 -7.62 -10.87 2.68
N ARG A 58 -7.02 -9.73 2.41
CA ARG A 58 -7.33 -8.44 3.05
C ARG A 58 -6.51 -7.32 2.44
N ILE A 59 -6.86 -6.10 2.81
CA ILE A 59 -6.10 -4.90 2.51
C ILE A 59 -5.38 -4.47 3.77
N TYR A 60 -4.06 -4.45 3.71
CA TYR A 60 -3.23 -3.90 4.77
C TYR A 60 -2.98 -2.42 4.48
N TRP A 61 -3.36 -1.58 5.43
CA TRP A 61 -3.19 -0.13 5.34
C TRP A 61 -2.12 0.30 6.33
N TYR A 62 -0.98 0.71 5.80
CA TYR A 62 0.18 1.07 6.61
C TYR A 62 0.29 2.57 6.72
N ASP A 63 0.27 3.08 7.94
CA ASP A 63 0.30 4.51 8.19
C ASP A 63 1.14 4.82 9.44
N GLY A 64 1.46 6.09 9.63
CA GLY A 64 2.13 6.54 10.84
C GLY A 64 1.16 6.67 12.00
N ALA A 65 1.67 6.61 13.22
CA ALA A 65 0.88 6.82 14.44
C ALA A 65 0.66 8.32 14.67
N ILE A 66 -0.05 8.97 13.75
CA ILE A 66 -0.26 10.42 13.72
C ILE A 66 -1.02 10.89 14.98
N GLY A 67 -1.98 10.09 15.44
CA GLY A 67 -2.76 10.36 16.64
C GLY A 67 -2.13 9.88 17.94
N GLY A 68 -0.84 9.54 17.92
CA GLY A 68 -0.14 8.97 19.08
C GLY A 68 -0.58 7.54 19.32
N SER A 69 -1.02 7.23 20.54
CA SER A 69 -1.48 5.89 20.90
C SER A 69 -2.89 5.56 20.38
N ARG A 70 -3.57 6.54 19.79
CA ARG A 70 -4.93 6.37 19.28
C ARG A 70 -4.95 6.53 17.77
N LEU A 71 -5.90 5.84 17.14
CA LEU A 71 -6.18 6.07 15.72
C LEU A 71 -6.78 7.47 15.54
N THR A 72 -6.44 8.13 14.43
CA THR A 72 -7.18 9.31 14.01
C THR A 72 -8.60 8.89 13.62
N ALA A 73 -9.53 9.86 13.52
CA ALA A 73 -10.90 9.58 13.09
C ALA A 73 -10.91 8.87 11.72
N GLU A 74 -10.06 9.32 10.79
CA GLU A 74 -9.94 8.73 9.48
C GLU A 74 -9.40 7.31 9.54
N GLN A 75 -8.35 7.07 10.34
CA GLN A 75 -7.79 5.74 10.53
C GLN A 75 -8.81 4.80 11.17
N ALA A 76 -9.59 5.28 12.15
CA ALA A 76 -10.63 4.50 12.78
C ALA A 76 -11.73 4.13 11.78
N LEU A 77 -12.11 5.05 10.90
CA LEU A 77 -13.08 4.79 9.86
C LEU A 77 -12.60 3.70 8.91
N LEU A 78 -11.34 3.79 8.47
CA LEU A 78 -10.74 2.76 7.62
C LEU A 78 -10.71 1.40 8.33
N ALA A 79 -10.37 1.38 9.61
CA ALA A 79 -10.27 0.14 10.39
C ALA A 79 -11.63 -0.56 10.55
N HIS A 80 -12.74 0.17 10.44
CA HIS A 80 -14.09 -0.39 10.51
C HIS A 80 -14.60 -0.95 9.18
N LEU A 81 -13.93 -0.64 8.08
CA LEU A 81 -14.34 -1.18 6.78
C LEU A 81 -13.97 -2.65 6.68
N ASP A 82 -14.83 -3.41 5.99
CA ASP A 82 -14.57 -4.83 5.77
C ASP A 82 -13.28 -5.05 5.00
N ASP A 83 -12.54 -6.07 5.40
CA ASP A 83 -11.31 -6.53 4.75
C ASP A 83 -10.12 -5.59 4.93
N VAL A 84 -10.21 -4.56 5.74
CA VAL A 84 -9.13 -3.60 5.97
C VAL A 84 -8.48 -3.86 7.33
N LYS A 85 -7.14 -3.94 7.32
CA LYS A 85 -6.31 -4.05 8.52
C LYS A 85 -5.37 -2.87 8.59
N ILE A 86 -5.53 -2.05 9.63
CA ILE A 86 -4.64 -0.92 9.88
C ILE A 86 -3.38 -1.42 10.59
N ARG A 87 -2.22 -1.01 10.08
CA ARG A 87 -0.93 -1.26 10.72
C ARG A 87 -0.20 0.06 10.88
N LEU A 88 0.15 0.43 12.09
CA LEU A 88 0.79 1.72 12.38
C LEU A 88 2.28 1.53 12.65
N GLY A 89 3.10 2.31 11.93
CA GLY A 89 4.46 2.59 12.31
C GLY A 89 4.46 3.69 13.37
N PHE A 90 5.59 4.33 13.59
CA PHE A 90 5.64 5.47 14.50
C PHE A 90 6.03 6.75 13.75
N VAL A 91 5.70 7.90 14.34
CA VAL A 91 6.06 9.20 13.81
C VAL A 91 7.16 9.77 14.69
N ASN A 92 8.30 10.16 14.08
CA ASN A 92 9.40 10.74 14.86
C ASN A 92 9.10 12.19 15.29
N SER A 93 10.02 12.80 16.03
CA SER A 93 9.87 14.16 16.53
C SER A 93 9.73 15.22 15.41
N SER A 94 10.20 14.89 14.20
CA SER A 94 10.06 15.77 13.03
C SER A 94 8.78 15.56 12.25
N GLY A 95 7.87 14.70 12.72
CA GLY A 95 6.63 14.39 12.05
C GLY A 95 6.74 13.40 10.90
N GLN A 96 7.90 12.77 10.71
CA GLN A 96 8.11 11.79 9.65
C GLN A 96 7.65 10.40 10.09
N GLN A 97 7.00 9.68 9.18
CA GLN A 97 6.65 8.28 9.41
C GLN A 97 7.91 7.43 9.44
N LYS A 98 7.99 6.56 10.43
CA LYS A 98 9.09 5.60 10.60
C LYS A 98 8.51 4.21 10.86
N GLY A 99 9.21 3.21 10.37
CA GLY A 99 8.83 1.81 10.58
C GLY A 99 7.72 1.30 9.66
N VAL A 100 7.09 2.16 8.85
CA VAL A 100 6.04 1.77 7.91
C VAL A 100 6.60 0.81 6.88
N ASP A 101 7.73 1.14 6.26
CA ASP A 101 8.35 0.27 5.25
C ASP A 101 8.76 -1.06 5.84
N SER A 102 9.27 -1.05 7.07
CA SER A 102 9.66 -2.28 7.77
C SER A 102 8.45 -3.17 8.03
N LEU A 103 7.30 -2.59 8.37
CA LEU A 103 6.06 -3.36 8.55
C LEU A 103 5.61 -3.98 7.23
N ILE A 104 5.65 -3.22 6.15
CA ILE A 104 5.29 -3.73 4.81
C ILE A 104 6.19 -4.90 4.45
N VAL A 105 7.50 -4.74 4.58
CA VAL A 105 8.48 -5.78 4.28
C VAL A 105 8.24 -7.02 5.13
N THR A 106 8.05 -6.84 6.43
CA THR A 106 7.83 -7.96 7.36
C THR A 106 6.57 -8.73 7.00
N ASP A 107 5.45 -8.03 6.76
CA ASP A 107 4.18 -8.69 6.47
C ASP A 107 4.22 -9.39 5.11
N LEU A 108 4.82 -8.74 4.12
CA LEU A 108 4.94 -9.32 2.78
C LEU A 108 5.76 -10.62 2.80
N ILE A 109 6.89 -10.59 3.47
CA ILE A 109 7.76 -11.77 3.61
C ILE A 109 7.03 -12.87 4.39
N GLU A 110 6.38 -12.52 5.50
CA GLU A 110 5.73 -13.52 6.35
C GLU A 110 4.57 -14.21 5.64
N LEU A 111 3.74 -13.45 4.94
CA LEU A 111 2.64 -14.03 4.16
C LEU A 111 3.14 -14.91 3.03
N ALA A 112 4.22 -14.51 2.37
CA ALA A 112 4.85 -15.29 1.31
C ALA A 112 5.42 -16.59 1.88
N ARG A 113 6.15 -16.50 2.98
CA ARG A 113 6.78 -17.65 3.64
C ARG A 113 5.74 -18.67 4.09
N GLN A 114 4.64 -18.21 4.64
CA GLN A 114 3.55 -19.09 5.11
C GLN A 114 2.64 -19.58 3.99
N LYS A 115 2.89 -19.15 2.76
CA LYS A 115 2.06 -19.50 1.59
C LYS A 115 0.61 -19.08 1.76
N SER A 116 0.40 -17.96 2.44
CA SER A 116 -0.94 -17.40 2.67
C SER A 116 -1.49 -16.68 1.47
N ILE A 117 -0.61 -16.23 0.56
CA ILE A 117 -0.98 -15.51 -0.66
C ILE A 117 -0.19 -16.03 -1.86
N CYS A 118 -0.78 -15.93 -3.05
CA CYS A 118 -0.08 -16.17 -4.33
C CYS A 118 0.36 -14.87 -4.97
N ASP A 119 -0.40 -13.81 -4.77
CA ASP A 119 -0.17 -12.51 -5.40
C ASP A 119 -0.27 -11.41 -4.34
N ALA A 120 0.54 -10.38 -4.52
CA ALA A 120 0.53 -9.19 -3.69
C ALA A 120 0.36 -7.96 -4.58
N VAL A 121 -0.55 -7.07 -4.21
CA VAL A 121 -0.70 -5.75 -4.84
C VAL A 121 -0.09 -4.74 -3.89
N LEU A 122 0.92 -4.03 -4.35
CA LEU A 122 1.69 -3.10 -3.53
C LEU A 122 1.53 -1.68 -4.05
N VAL A 123 1.00 -0.79 -3.21
CA VAL A 123 0.87 0.64 -3.50
C VAL A 123 1.92 1.39 -2.69
N SER A 124 3.07 1.61 -3.30
CA SER A 124 4.22 2.26 -2.67
C SER A 124 5.17 2.79 -3.73
N GLY A 125 6.01 3.72 -3.36
CA GLY A 125 7.05 4.25 -4.24
C GLY A 125 8.45 4.12 -3.66
N ASP A 126 8.59 3.64 -2.43
CA ASP A 126 9.85 3.65 -1.70
C ASP A 126 10.70 2.43 -2.04
N GLU A 127 11.98 2.67 -2.35
CA GLU A 127 12.93 1.58 -2.62
C GLU A 127 13.15 0.69 -1.40
N ASP A 128 12.91 1.18 -0.20
CA ASP A 128 13.13 0.41 1.02
C ASP A 128 12.23 -0.84 1.10
N VAL A 129 11.13 -0.89 0.33
CA VAL A 129 10.28 -2.10 0.28
C VAL A 129 10.77 -3.14 -0.73
N ARG A 130 11.76 -2.80 -1.57
CA ARG A 130 12.27 -3.68 -2.62
C ARG A 130 12.75 -5.03 -2.09
N VAL A 131 13.43 -5.04 -0.94
CA VAL A 131 13.93 -6.27 -0.33
C VAL A 131 12.79 -7.23 -0.02
N GLY A 132 11.65 -6.71 0.44
CA GLY A 132 10.45 -7.51 0.70
C GLY A 132 9.88 -8.11 -0.58
N VAL A 133 9.89 -7.34 -1.66
CA VAL A 133 9.45 -7.81 -2.98
C VAL A 133 10.34 -8.96 -3.46
N GLN A 134 11.65 -8.80 -3.40
CA GLN A 134 12.59 -9.83 -3.81
C GLN A 134 12.38 -11.13 -3.04
N ILE A 135 12.25 -11.05 -1.71
CA ILE A 135 12.10 -12.23 -0.87
C ILE A 135 10.74 -12.90 -1.11
N ALA A 136 9.67 -12.11 -1.25
CA ALA A 136 8.36 -12.65 -1.56
C ALA A 136 8.37 -13.40 -2.90
N GLN A 137 9.03 -12.83 -3.90
CA GLN A 137 9.18 -13.48 -5.20
C GLN A 137 9.96 -14.80 -5.10
N ASN A 138 10.96 -14.86 -4.23
CA ASN A 138 11.71 -16.10 -3.99
C ASN A 138 10.81 -17.20 -3.42
N TYR A 139 9.77 -16.84 -2.71
CA TYR A 139 8.75 -17.80 -2.23
C TYR A 139 7.65 -18.07 -3.25
N GLY A 140 7.72 -17.46 -4.42
CA GLY A 140 6.76 -17.71 -5.50
C GLY A 140 5.60 -16.75 -5.56
N VAL A 141 5.62 -15.68 -4.79
CA VAL A 141 4.57 -14.64 -4.84
C VAL A 141 4.81 -13.71 -6.02
N ARG A 142 3.77 -13.44 -6.80
CA ARG A 142 3.81 -12.40 -7.83
C ARG A 142 3.48 -11.06 -7.20
N VAL A 143 4.27 -10.05 -7.51
CA VAL A 143 4.10 -8.71 -6.96
C VAL A 143 3.67 -7.74 -8.06
N HIS A 144 2.51 -7.12 -7.85
CA HIS A 144 1.91 -6.13 -8.75
C HIS A 144 2.06 -4.76 -8.11
N LEU A 145 2.92 -3.94 -8.69
CA LEU A 145 3.20 -2.60 -8.17
C LEU A 145 2.21 -1.61 -8.76
N VAL A 146 1.54 -0.85 -7.91
CA VAL A 146 0.59 0.20 -8.30
C VAL A 146 1.17 1.55 -7.96
N GLY A 147 1.28 2.40 -8.97
CA GLY A 147 1.72 3.77 -8.81
C GLY A 147 0.60 4.76 -9.09
N ILE A 148 0.76 5.98 -8.62
CA ILE A 148 -0.18 7.07 -8.91
C ILE A 148 0.42 7.95 -10.00
N THR A 149 -0.37 8.23 -11.01
CA THR A 149 0.08 8.98 -12.19
C THR A 149 0.54 10.39 -11.80
N PRO A 150 1.72 10.84 -12.27
CA PRO A 150 2.68 10.03 -13.04
C PRO A 150 3.53 9.16 -12.09
N SER A 151 3.57 7.87 -12.34
CA SER A 151 4.38 6.97 -11.50
C SER A 151 5.87 7.22 -11.70
N ARG A 152 6.24 7.64 -12.91
CA ARG A 152 7.61 8.01 -13.22
C ARG A 152 8.01 9.22 -12.40
N GLY A 153 9.03 9.05 -11.54
CA GLY A 153 9.48 10.08 -10.60
C GLY A 153 8.80 10.02 -9.25
N THR A 154 7.71 9.24 -9.09
CA THR A 154 7.07 9.02 -7.78
C THR A 154 7.42 7.66 -7.19
N GLN A 155 7.95 6.76 -8.02
CA GLN A 155 8.39 5.44 -7.59
C GLN A 155 9.86 5.23 -7.93
N SER A 156 10.56 4.52 -7.04
CA SER A 156 11.94 4.11 -7.29
C SER A 156 12.04 3.31 -8.57
N LEU A 157 13.03 3.64 -9.41
CA LEU A 157 13.29 2.89 -10.64
C LEU A 157 13.59 1.42 -10.34
N GLN A 158 14.36 1.16 -9.30
CA GLN A 158 14.71 -0.20 -8.90
C GLN A 158 13.47 -0.99 -8.45
N LEU A 159 12.55 -0.33 -7.75
CA LEU A 159 11.30 -0.96 -7.34
C LEU A 159 10.42 -1.29 -8.57
N LEU A 160 10.31 -0.35 -9.52
CA LEU A 160 9.58 -0.58 -10.78
C LEU A 160 10.15 -1.77 -11.55
N GLN A 161 11.47 -1.89 -11.58
CA GLN A 161 12.13 -2.99 -12.30
C GLN A 161 11.98 -4.33 -11.58
N GLU A 162 11.85 -4.32 -10.25
CA GLU A 162 11.73 -5.54 -9.45
C GLU A 162 10.36 -6.19 -9.54
N ALA A 163 9.29 -5.41 -9.65
CA ALA A 163 7.92 -5.91 -9.64
C ALA A 163 7.62 -6.77 -10.87
N ASP A 164 6.72 -7.74 -10.71
CA ASP A 164 6.27 -8.59 -11.82
C ASP A 164 5.41 -7.83 -12.80
N THR A 165 4.55 -6.93 -12.31
CA THR A 165 3.74 -6.04 -13.13
C THR A 165 3.73 -4.64 -12.54
N THR A 166 3.43 -3.65 -13.38
CA THR A 166 3.25 -2.27 -12.94
C THR A 166 1.94 -1.73 -13.50
N THR A 167 1.22 -0.99 -12.67
CA THR A 167 -0.07 -0.40 -13.01
C THR A 167 -0.12 1.02 -12.48
N GLU A 168 -0.78 1.91 -13.17
CA GLU A 168 -0.95 3.29 -12.72
C GLU A 168 -2.41 3.62 -12.46
N TRP A 169 -2.67 4.26 -11.31
CA TRP A 169 -3.94 4.92 -11.06
C TRP A 169 -3.89 6.32 -11.66
N LYS A 170 -4.90 6.64 -12.45
CA LYS A 170 -5.00 7.93 -13.11
C LYS A 170 -5.93 8.85 -12.32
N LYS A 171 -5.72 10.14 -12.51
CA LYS A 171 -6.65 11.16 -12.02
C LYS A 171 -7.99 10.96 -12.73
N GLU A 172 -9.05 10.90 -11.94
CA GLU A 172 -10.43 10.87 -12.43
C GLU A 172 -11.23 12.00 -11.83
#